data_b293e76f3db91f52f6caed95e283566e
#
_entry.id   b293e76f3db91f52f6caed95e283566e
#
_cell.length_a   1.000
_cell.length_b   1.000
_cell.length_c   1.000
_cell.angle_alpha   90.00
_cell.angle_beta   90.00
_cell.angle_gamma   90.00
#
_symmetry.space_group_name_H-M   'P 1'
#
loop_
_entity.id
_entity.type
_entity.pdbx_description
1 polymer ?
#
loop_
_entity_poly.entity_id
_entity_poly.type
_entity_poly.pdbx_seq_one_letter_code
_entity_poly.pdbx_strand_id
1 'polypeptide(L)'
;DVRIDSLVAGMDYTVTGAFQSENAGKQDAEVTVKLLGEFASHYELTGGTYKTRATITAKPISIATARTQDRSYERNNTSVTILEVTFKDSTNTLVATLTSSDYTATGKMVNANVGTDKKVTVTVTLQGKAADNYKLVSNMTTAKVAITQAKGGVLQEENLKQKFSDRKQKTFTPDYTGLPAGETWTYSISEAQTSGSAKVEPAMINTAGKITYRLTAGAENDTICWTVTISNPNYEKFTKDLVLTLTAKEPQETLRITGDNTVAYGQKLLLSTVGGSGTGEITYRVDAGSTGDATIDENGVLTPVKVGSVVITATKAGDVDYSEITSAPFVIMITQAATSGEPKYHKITTGGKTLADAGLTLAGSTIHPADGTLEWIDD
;
A
#
# COMPACT_ATOMS: atom_id res chain seq x y z
N ASP A 1 -38.73 60.11 -42.51
CA ASP A 1 -39.32 60.57 -43.81
C ASP A 1 -39.23 62.10 -43.84
N VAL A 2 -38.49 62.63 -44.80
CA VAL A 2 -38.54 64.06 -45.14
C VAL A 2 -39.57 64.22 -46.27
N ARG A 3 -40.63 64.96 -46.03
CA ARG A 3 -41.63 65.34 -47.05
C ARG A 3 -41.51 66.80 -47.31
N ILE A 4 -41.51 67.14 -48.58
CA ILE A 4 -41.70 68.51 -49.08
C ILE A 4 -43.04 68.46 -49.77
N ASP A 5 -44.03 69.19 -49.24
CA ASP A 5 -45.38 69.20 -49.79
C ASP A 5 -45.32 69.58 -51.28
N SER A 6 -46.04 68.83 -52.11
CA SER A 6 -46.12 68.98 -53.56
C SER A 6 -44.93 68.51 -54.41
N LEU A 7 -43.83 67.99 -53.80
CA LEU A 7 -42.67 67.45 -54.51
C LEU A 7 -42.62 65.93 -54.40
N VAL A 8 -42.18 65.26 -55.43
CA VAL A 8 -42.10 63.80 -55.53
C VAL A 8 -40.64 63.33 -55.34
N ALA A 9 -40.43 62.51 -54.32
CA ALA A 9 -39.11 61.94 -54.01
C ALA A 9 -38.62 61.08 -55.20
N GLY A 10 -37.37 61.25 -55.58
CA GLY A 10 -36.75 60.58 -56.74
C GLY A 10 -36.98 61.27 -58.11
N MET A 11 -37.97 62.18 -58.20
CA MET A 11 -38.19 63.01 -59.35
C MET A 11 -37.76 64.44 -59.12
N ASP A 12 -38.29 65.05 -58.06
CA ASP A 12 -38.11 66.45 -57.79
C ASP A 12 -36.98 66.71 -56.69
N TYR A 13 -36.70 65.73 -55.91
CA TYR A 13 -35.62 65.78 -54.92
C TYR A 13 -35.07 64.41 -54.61
N THR A 14 -33.87 64.38 -54.13
CA THR A 14 -33.25 63.20 -53.49
C THR A 14 -32.94 63.48 -52.01
N VAL A 15 -33.02 62.43 -51.22
CA VAL A 15 -32.61 62.47 -49.79
C VAL A 15 -31.55 61.44 -49.61
N THR A 16 -30.41 61.87 -49.07
CA THR A 16 -29.36 60.97 -48.64
C THR A 16 -29.12 61.16 -47.13
N GLY A 17 -28.79 60.16 -46.44
CA GLY A 17 -28.48 60.22 -45.01
C GLY A 17 -27.29 59.38 -44.63
N ALA A 18 -26.50 59.88 -43.71
CA ALA A 18 -25.37 59.15 -43.16
C ALA A 18 -25.42 59.23 -41.62
N PHE A 19 -25.19 58.10 -40.99
CA PHE A 19 -24.94 58.07 -39.56
C PHE A 19 -23.55 58.60 -39.24
N GLN A 20 -23.40 59.34 -38.15
CA GLN A 20 -22.10 59.80 -37.64
C GLN A 20 -21.25 58.67 -37.03
N SER A 21 -21.88 57.53 -36.66
CA SER A 21 -21.28 56.35 -36.16
C SER A 21 -22.03 55.11 -36.67
N GLU A 22 -21.28 54.04 -36.97
CA GLU A 22 -21.82 52.72 -37.32
C GLU A 22 -22.23 51.86 -36.14
N ASN A 23 -21.94 52.36 -34.89
CA ASN A 23 -22.22 51.60 -33.66
C ASN A 23 -23.75 51.54 -33.40
N ALA A 24 -24.16 50.42 -32.82
CA ALA A 24 -25.56 50.26 -32.38
C ALA A 24 -25.94 51.25 -31.30
N GLY A 25 -27.20 51.55 -31.21
CA GLY A 25 -27.76 52.55 -30.28
C GLY A 25 -28.42 53.72 -31.00
N LYS A 26 -28.81 54.73 -30.22
CA LYS A 26 -29.31 55.98 -30.80
C LYS A 26 -28.14 56.78 -31.34
N GLN A 27 -28.12 56.95 -32.63
CA GLN A 27 -27.06 57.68 -33.36
C GLN A 27 -27.59 58.93 -34.00
N ASP A 28 -26.79 59.99 -33.98
CA ASP A 28 -27.03 61.18 -34.77
C ASP A 28 -26.82 60.85 -36.25
N ALA A 29 -27.78 61.24 -37.06
CA ALA A 29 -27.73 61.11 -38.51
C ALA A 29 -27.88 62.46 -39.16
N GLU A 30 -27.08 62.67 -40.18
CA GLU A 30 -27.14 63.84 -41.05
C GLU A 30 -27.90 63.50 -42.32
N VAL A 31 -28.96 64.25 -42.62
CA VAL A 31 -29.79 64.02 -43.78
C VAL A 31 -29.61 65.19 -44.75
N THR A 32 -29.19 64.93 -45.94
CA THR A 32 -29.01 65.92 -46.98
C THR A 32 -30.14 65.76 -48.02
N VAL A 33 -30.81 66.86 -48.30
CA VAL A 33 -31.83 66.96 -49.36
C VAL A 33 -31.22 67.72 -50.53
N LYS A 34 -31.43 67.20 -51.75
CA LYS A 34 -30.96 67.86 -52.99
C LYS A 34 -32.15 67.93 -53.95
N LEU A 35 -32.46 69.12 -54.40
CA LEU A 35 -33.49 69.31 -55.50
C LEU A 35 -32.94 68.84 -56.83
N LEU A 36 -33.83 68.31 -57.63
CA LEU A 36 -33.55 67.77 -59.00
C LEU A 36 -34.40 68.50 -60.04
N GLY A 37 -33.98 68.41 -61.29
CA GLY A 37 -34.70 68.91 -62.47
C GLY A 37 -35.03 70.39 -62.45
N GLU A 38 -36.20 70.75 -62.91
CA GLU A 38 -36.66 72.16 -62.99
C GLU A 38 -36.77 72.81 -61.56
N PHE A 39 -37.07 71.99 -60.52
CA PHE A 39 -37.13 72.49 -59.19
C PHE A 39 -35.80 73.01 -58.64
N ALA A 40 -34.67 72.40 -59.06
CA ALA A 40 -33.34 72.86 -58.70
C ALA A 40 -32.98 74.26 -59.32
N SER A 41 -33.69 74.69 -60.37
CA SER A 41 -33.47 75.98 -61.01
C SER A 41 -34.41 77.06 -60.49
N HIS A 42 -35.55 76.74 -59.91
CA HIS A 42 -36.56 77.67 -59.45
C HIS A 42 -36.62 77.84 -57.92
N TYR A 43 -36.07 76.88 -57.19
CA TYR A 43 -36.15 76.88 -55.73
C TYR A 43 -34.77 76.65 -55.09
N GLU A 44 -34.53 77.27 -53.97
CA GLU A 44 -33.35 77.07 -53.15
C GLU A 44 -33.81 76.51 -51.77
N LEU A 45 -33.10 75.49 -51.30
CA LEU A 45 -33.33 74.92 -49.98
C LEU A 45 -32.66 75.81 -48.94
N THR A 46 -33.44 76.44 -48.04
CA THR A 46 -32.89 77.07 -46.84
C THR A 46 -32.42 76.01 -45.87
N GLY A 47 -31.11 75.63 -45.99
CA GLY A 47 -30.48 74.62 -45.18
C GLY A 47 -30.68 73.21 -45.77
N GLY A 48 -29.82 72.78 -46.69
CA GLY A 48 -29.92 71.46 -47.36
C GLY A 48 -29.53 70.27 -46.46
N THR A 49 -29.04 70.52 -45.27
CA THR A 49 -28.60 69.46 -44.34
C THR A 49 -29.29 69.58 -43.01
N TYR A 50 -29.87 68.52 -42.54
CA TYR A 50 -30.65 68.42 -41.28
C TYR A 50 -30.09 67.34 -40.39
N LYS A 51 -30.02 67.60 -39.08
CA LYS A 51 -29.63 66.63 -38.07
C LYS A 51 -30.87 65.95 -37.49
N THR A 52 -30.84 64.61 -37.46
CA THR A 52 -31.87 63.80 -36.88
C THR A 52 -31.22 62.66 -36.05
N ARG A 53 -32.05 61.90 -35.37
CA ARG A 53 -31.60 60.71 -34.63
C ARG A 53 -32.32 59.45 -35.14
N ALA A 54 -31.53 58.40 -35.35
CA ALA A 54 -32.07 57.09 -35.69
C ALA A 54 -31.39 56.05 -34.81
N THR A 55 -32.01 54.88 -34.71
CA THR A 55 -31.49 53.77 -33.89
C THR A 55 -30.89 52.71 -34.84
N ILE A 56 -29.62 52.41 -34.60
CA ILE A 56 -28.99 51.24 -35.18
C ILE A 56 -29.17 50.09 -34.18
N THR A 57 -29.78 48.98 -34.60
CA THR A 57 -29.98 47.81 -33.75
C THR A 57 -28.72 46.93 -33.77
N ALA A 58 -28.38 46.36 -32.63
CA ALA A 58 -27.28 45.40 -32.51
C ALA A 58 -27.49 44.22 -33.47
N LYS A 59 -26.47 43.84 -34.21
CA LYS A 59 -26.53 42.74 -35.19
C LYS A 59 -26.64 41.39 -34.50
N PRO A 60 -27.66 40.56 -34.79
CA PRO A 60 -27.73 39.21 -34.21
C PRO A 60 -26.65 38.32 -34.81
N ILE A 61 -25.92 37.63 -33.92
CA ILE A 61 -24.87 36.66 -34.30
C ILE A 61 -25.05 35.38 -33.51
N SER A 62 -24.56 34.29 -34.07
CA SER A 62 -24.52 32.98 -33.43
C SER A 62 -23.08 32.50 -33.28
N ILE A 63 -22.82 31.68 -32.27
CA ILE A 63 -21.54 31.00 -32.12
C ILE A 63 -21.44 29.95 -33.26
N ALA A 64 -20.39 30.05 -34.06
CA ALA A 64 -20.13 29.13 -35.16
C ALA A 64 -19.35 27.90 -34.66
N THR A 65 -18.22 28.14 -34.00
CA THR A 65 -17.40 27.07 -33.40
C THR A 65 -16.81 27.52 -32.07
N ALA A 66 -16.45 26.55 -31.22
CA ALA A 66 -15.62 26.77 -30.06
C ALA A 66 -14.55 25.69 -30.01
N ARG A 67 -13.28 26.07 -29.91
CA ARG A 67 -12.14 25.18 -29.85
C ARG A 67 -11.60 25.11 -28.43
N THR A 68 -11.35 23.90 -27.93
CA THR A 68 -10.91 23.63 -26.57
C THR A 68 -9.46 23.18 -26.54
N GLN A 69 -8.84 23.24 -25.35
CA GLN A 69 -7.53 22.69 -25.10
C GLN A 69 -7.66 21.34 -24.42
N ASP A 70 -7.09 20.30 -25.00
CA ASP A 70 -6.93 18.99 -24.38
C ASP A 70 -5.98 19.08 -23.18
N ARG A 71 -6.20 18.21 -22.19
CA ARG A 71 -5.35 18.17 -21.01
C ARG A 71 -5.33 16.79 -20.37
N SER A 72 -4.39 16.57 -19.43
CA SER A 72 -4.41 15.40 -18.58
C SER A 72 -5.48 15.51 -17.48
N TYR A 73 -5.84 14.35 -16.93
CA TYR A 73 -6.75 14.27 -15.79
C TYR A 73 -6.25 15.10 -14.60
N GLU A 74 -7.16 15.82 -14.02
CA GLU A 74 -6.99 16.54 -12.77
C GLU A 74 -8.26 16.35 -11.94
N ARG A 75 -8.09 15.82 -10.75
CA ARG A 75 -9.20 15.41 -9.88
C ARG A 75 -10.17 16.57 -9.65
N ASN A 76 -11.46 16.29 -9.83
CA ASN A 76 -12.57 17.26 -9.65
C ASN A 76 -12.50 18.52 -10.52
N ASN A 77 -11.53 18.67 -11.40
CA ASN A 77 -11.47 19.79 -12.31
C ASN A 77 -12.36 19.53 -13.53
N THR A 78 -13.51 20.17 -13.57
CA THR A 78 -14.46 20.14 -14.70
C THR A 78 -14.31 21.32 -15.66
N SER A 79 -13.41 22.24 -15.39
CA SER A 79 -13.15 23.43 -16.22
C SER A 79 -12.34 23.06 -17.47
N VAL A 80 -12.64 23.73 -18.58
CA VAL A 80 -11.95 23.54 -19.85
C VAL A 80 -11.52 24.89 -20.40
N THR A 81 -10.27 25.00 -20.79
CA THR A 81 -9.77 26.19 -21.46
C THR A 81 -10.33 26.27 -22.87
N ILE A 82 -10.96 27.39 -23.20
CA ILE A 82 -11.42 27.70 -24.55
C ILE A 82 -10.34 28.50 -25.25
N LEU A 83 -9.83 27.95 -26.34
CA LEU A 83 -8.75 28.55 -27.14
C LEU A 83 -9.28 29.62 -28.08
N GLU A 84 -10.47 29.36 -28.66
CA GLU A 84 -11.03 30.23 -29.69
C GLU A 84 -12.55 30.02 -29.78
N VAL A 85 -13.27 31.10 -30.04
CA VAL A 85 -14.68 31.09 -30.44
C VAL A 85 -14.81 31.87 -31.74
N THR A 86 -15.51 31.30 -32.70
CA THR A 86 -15.86 32.00 -33.94
C THR A 86 -17.34 32.27 -33.99
N PHE A 87 -17.72 33.33 -34.67
CA PHE A 87 -19.11 33.79 -34.78
C PHE A 87 -19.53 33.83 -36.23
N LYS A 88 -20.84 33.71 -36.47
CA LYS A 88 -21.48 33.87 -37.76
C LYS A 88 -22.76 34.69 -37.64
N ASP A 89 -23.07 35.39 -38.72
CA ASP A 89 -24.32 36.16 -38.81
C ASP A 89 -25.49 35.29 -39.32
N SER A 90 -26.63 35.92 -39.53
CA SER A 90 -27.86 35.28 -40.00
C SER A 90 -27.75 34.69 -41.43
N THR A 91 -26.77 35.13 -42.22
CA THR A 91 -26.47 34.59 -43.55
C THR A 91 -25.46 33.45 -43.51
N ASN A 92 -25.08 32.99 -42.34
CA ASN A 92 -24.06 31.98 -42.10
C ASN A 92 -22.63 32.42 -42.50
N THR A 93 -22.39 33.73 -42.63
CA THR A 93 -21.09 34.33 -42.90
C THR A 93 -20.32 34.55 -41.61
N LEU A 94 -19.03 34.23 -41.59
CA LEU A 94 -18.19 34.44 -40.41
C LEU A 94 -18.01 35.93 -40.11
N VAL A 95 -18.14 36.30 -38.85
CA VAL A 95 -17.89 37.65 -38.34
C VAL A 95 -16.42 37.74 -37.94
N ALA A 96 -15.55 37.94 -38.92
CA ALA A 96 -14.08 37.94 -38.72
C ALA A 96 -13.54 39.15 -37.90
N THR A 97 -14.39 40.16 -37.67
CA THR A 97 -13.99 41.36 -36.90
C THR A 97 -13.98 41.16 -35.42
N LEU A 98 -14.54 40.06 -34.88
CA LEU A 98 -14.52 39.75 -33.47
C LEU A 98 -13.28 38.94 -33.11
N THR A 99 -12.51 39.44 -32.15
CA THR A 99 -11.26 38.85 -31.65
C THR A 99 -11.42 38.36 -30.22
N SER A 100 -10.41 37.72 -29.66
CA SER A 100 -10.43 37.24 -28.28
C SER A 100 -10.56 38.35 -27.22
N SER A 101 -10.34 39.62 -27.59
CA SER A 101 -10.59 40.77 -26.70
C SER A 101 -12.06 41.19 -26.64
N ASP A 102 -12.88 40.71 -27.56
CA ASP A 102 -14.29 41.13 -27.72
C ASP A 102 -15.28 40.20 -26.99
N TYR A 103 -14.77 39.13 -26.36
CA TYR A 103 -15.59 38.19 -25.60
C TYR A 103 -14.81 37.49 -24.48
N THR A 104 -15.50 36.96 -23.51
CA THR A 104 -15.03 35.91 -22.61
C THR A 104 -15.72 34.61 -22.90
N ALA A 105 -15.02 33.48 -22.73
CA ALA A 105 -15.59 32.16 -22.89
C ALA A 105 -15.17 31.24 -21.75
N THR A 106 -16.11 30.49 -21.20
CA THR A 106 -15.87 29.48 -20.17
C THR A 106 -16.38 28.13 -20.63
N GLY A 107 -15.62 27.07 -20.39
CA GLY A 107 -16.00 25.70 -20.71
C GLY A 107 -16.19 24.86 -19.45
N LYS A 108 -17.24 24.03 -19.41
CA LYS A 108 -17.50 23.08 -18.33
C LYS A 108 -17.89 21.70 -18.84
N MET A 109 -17.34 20.66 -18.19
CA MET A 109 -17.70 19.25 -18.40
C MET A 109 -18.60 18.75 -17.26
N VAL A 110 -19.31 17.64 -17.49
CA VAL A 110 -20.13 16.98 -16.46
C VAL A 110 -19.24 16.33 -15.38
N ASN A 111 -18.10 15.75 -15.77
CA ASN A 111 -17.11 15.16 -14.87
C ASN A 111 -15.71 15.30 -15.44
N ALA A 112 -14.69 15.16 -14.58
CA ALA A 112 -13.28 15.29 -14.93
C ALA A 112 -12.65 14.04 -15.54
N ASN A 113 -13.32 12.88 -15.51
CA ASN A 113 -12.75 11.58 -15.88
C ASN A 113 -12.13 11.57 -17.30
N VAL A 114 -11.15 10.69 -17.48
CA VAL A 114 -10.52 10.42 -18.77
C VAL A 114 -11.55 10.04 -19.82
N GLY A 115 -11.31 10.48 -21.04
CA GLY A 115 -12.12 10.16 -22.20
C GLY A 115 -11.82 11.07 -23.38
N THR A 116 -12.05 10.57 -24.58
CA THR A 116 -12.03 11.31 -25.84
C THR A 116 -13.40 11.91 -26.11
N ASP A 117 -13.46 12.96 -26.91
CA ASP A 117 -14.72 13.59 -27.35
C ASP A 117 -15.70 13.97 -26.22
N LYS A 118 -15.19 14.30 -25.03
CA LYS A 118 -16.04 14.69 -23.89
C LYS A 118 -16.78 15.99 -24.22
N LYS A 119 -18.09 15.99 -24.00
CA LYS A 119 -18.94 17.16 -24.22
C LYS A 119 -18.60 18.27 -23.22
N VAL A 120 -18.31 19.45 -23.77
CA VAL A 120 -18.08 20.70 -23.03
C VAL A 120 -19.24 21.65 -23.30
N THR A 121 -19.86 22.17 -22.27
CA THR A 121 -20.77 23.31 -22.39
C THR A 121 -19.93 24.58 -22.35
N VAL A 122 -19.99 25.35 -23.44
CA VAL A 122 -19.26 26.61 -23.58
C VAL A 122 -20.24 27.76 -23.39
N THR A 123 -19.93 28.67 -22.50
CA THR A 123 -20.68 29.91 -22.28
C THR A 123 -19.84 31.09 -22.72
N VAL A 124 -20.40 31.95 -23.54
CA VAL A 124 -19.73 33.11 -24.15
C VAL A 124 -20.43 34.39 -23.70
N THR A 125 -19.66 35.41 -23.38
CA THR A 125 -20.14 36.76 -23.05
C THR A 125 -19.37 37.76 -23.88
N LEU A 126 -20.08 38.56 -24.70
CA LEU A 126 -19.49 39.67 -25.44
C LEU A 126 -19.05 40.78 -24.49
N GLN A 127 -18.00 41.53 -24.87
CA GLN A 127 -17.42 42.61 -24.07
C GLN A 127 -17.22 43.87 -24.90
N GLY A 128 -17.11 45.03 -24.22
CA GLY A 128 -16.80 46.30 -24.83
C GLY A 128 -17.70 46.64 -25.99
N LYS A 129 -17.16 47.19 -27.06
CA LYS A 129 -17.90 47.56 -28.26
C LYS A 129 -18.63 46.42 -28.95
N ALA A 130 -18.13 45.20 -28.79
CA ALA A 130 -18.79 44.01 -29.34
C ALA A 130 -20.12 43.72 -28.61
N ALA A 131 -20.21 43.96 -27.31
CA ALA A 131 -21.46 43.86 -26.56
C ALA A 131 -22.51 44.89 -26.96
N ASP A 132 -22.08 46.07 -27.39
CA ASP A 132 -22.96 47.11 -27.89
C ASP A 132 -23.50 46.82 -29.30
N ASN A 133 -22.61 46.38 -30.20
CA ASN A 133 -22.89 46.24 -31.65
C ASN A 133 -23.45 44.87 -32.06
N TYR A 134 -23.29 43.85 -31.22
CA TYR A 134 -23.73 42.50 -31.51
C TYR A 134 -24.62 41.94 -30.39
N LYS A 135 -25.54 41.05 -30.73
CA LYS A 135 -26.38 40.32 -29.81
C LYS A 135 -26.29 38.83 -30.13
N LEU A 136 -25.82 38.04 -29.14
CA LEU A 136 -25.82 36.60 -29.25
C LEU A 136 -27.26 36.06 -29.32
N VAL A 137 -27.60 35.23 -30.34
CA VAL A 137 -28.85 34.51 -30.40
C VAL A 137 -28.92 33.45 -29.27
N SER A 138 -27.79 32.82 -28.95
CA SER A 138 -27.58 31.99 -27.79
C SER A 138 -26.18 32.26 -27.27
N ASN A 139 -26.04 32.43 -25.97
CA ASN A 139 -24.74 32.57 -25.30
C ASN A 139 -24.09 31.24 -24.97
N MET A 140 -24.71 30.13 -25.33
CA MET A 140 -24.22 28.77 -25.07
C MET A 140 -24.06 27.96 -26.36
N THR A 141 -23.01 27.16 -26.37
CA THR A 141 -22.76 26.16 -27.42
C THR A 141 -22.10 24.92 -26.81
N THR A 142 -21.79 23.92 -27.62
CA THR A 142 -21.08 22.73 -27.19
C THR A 142 -19.80 22.56 -27.99
N ALA A 143 -18.76 22.12 -27.30
CA ALA A 143 -17.49 21.71 -27.88
C ALA A 143 -17.11 20.32 -27.37
N LYS A 144 -15.97 19.80 -27.84
CA LYS A 144 -15.41 18.53 -27.40
C LYS A 144 -14.00 18.75 -26.86
N VAL A 145 -13.58 17.94 -25.88
CA VAL A 145 -12.24 17.93 -25.32
C VAL A 145 -11.78 16.51 -25.05
N ALA A 146 -10.50 16.23 -25.20
CA ALA A 146 -9.88 15.00 -24.75
C ALA A 146 -9.22 15.20 -23.38
N ILE A 147 -9.53 14.29 -22.46
CA ILE A 147 -8.86 14.19 -21.15
C ILE A 147 -8.04 12.91 -21.16
N THR A 148 -6.73 13.02 -21.12
CA THR A 148 -5.81 11.89 -21.05
C THR A 148 -5.55 11.49 -19.60
N GLN A 149 -5.01 10.27 -19.37
CA GLN A 149 -4.60 9.84 -18.04
C GLN A 149 -3.56 10.79 -17.44
N ALA A 150 -3.66 11.01 -16.16
CA ALA A 150 -2.57 11.62 -15.39
C ALA A 150 -1.42 10.62 -15.26
N LYS A 151 -0.22 11.11 -15.04
CA LYS A 151 0.98 10.27 -14.91
C LYS A 151 0.86 9.33 -13.72
N GLY A 152 1.22 8.07 -13.96
CA GLY A 152 1.50 7.07 -12.95
C GLY A 152 2.95 7.18 -12.46
N GLY A 153 3.47 6.11 -11.86
CA GLY A 153 4.84 6.09 -11.38
C GLY A 153 5.23 4.79 -10.69
N VAL A 154 6.44 4.78 -10.17
CA VAL A 154 6.98 3.71 -9.34
C VAL A 154 7.00 4.20 -7.91
N LEU A 155 6.31 3.49 -7.02
CA LEU A 155 6.37 3.73 -5.58
C LEU A 155 7.67 3.17 -5.01
N GLN A 156 8.08 3.70 -3.86
CA GLN A 156 9.29 3.23 -3.19
C GLN A 156 9.22 1.72 -2.93
N GLU A 157 10.30 1.00 -3.25
CA GLU A 157 10.47 -0.42 -2.95
C GLU A 157 10.30 -0.68 -1.45
N GLU A 158 9.75 -1.84 -1.10
CA GLU A 158 9.57 -2.27 0.28
C GLU A 158 10.33 -3.56 0.55
N ASN A 159 11.26 -3.49 1.49
CA ASN A 159 12.12 -4.60 1.88
C ASN A 159 11.56 -5.28 3.13
N LEU A 160 11.26 -6.56 3.00
CA LEU A 160 10.71 -7.42 4.04
C LEU A 160 11.73 -8.45 4.46
N LYS A 161 11.61 -8.93 5.70
CA LYS A 161 12.45 -10.02 6.22
C LYS A 161 11.58 -11.10 6.84
N GLN A 162 11.96 -12.37 6.64
CA GLN A 162 11.31 -13.53 7.25
C GLN A 162 12.34 -14.62 7.47
N LYS A 163 12.24 -15.33 8.60
CA LYS A 163 13.09 -16.52 8.79
C LYS A 163 12.72 -17.61 7.79
N PHE A 164 13.71 -18.22 7.19
CA PHE A 164 13.49 -19.26 6.17
C PHE A 164 12.73 -20.48 6.71
N SER A 165 12.74 -20.68 8.03
CA SER A 165 12.00 -21.75 8.74
C SER A 165 10.53 -21.44 8.99
N ASP A 166 10.09 -20.18 8.89
CA ASP A 166 8.69 -19.80 9.13
C ASP A 166 7.83 -20.12 7.90
N ARG A 167 7.06 -21.19 7.98
CA ARG A 167 6.15 -21.69 6.95
C ARG A 167 4.68 -21.30 7.19
N LYS A 168 4.42 -20.44 8.16
CA LYS A 168 3.07 -19.93 8.43
C LYS A 168 2.63 -18.97 7.34
N GLN A 169 1.33 -18.96 7.08
CA GLN A 169 0.75 -17.94 6.20
C GLN A 169 0.97 -16.54 6.81
N LYS A 170 1.46 -15.64 5.99
CA LYS A 170 1.69 -14.22 6.34
C LYS A 170 0.72 -13.34 5.60
N THR A 171 0.36 -12.25 6.27
CA THR A 171 -0.52 -11.23 5.71
C THR A 171 -0.05 -9.87 6.16
N PHE A 172 0.11 -8.94 5.21
CA PHE A 172 0.52 -7.57 5.48
C PHE A 172 -0.07 -6.62 4.43
N THR A 173 -0.04 -5.34 4.72
CA THR A 173 -0.42 -4.29 3.76
C THR A 173 0.83 -3.48 3.45
N PRO A 174 1.29 -3.45 2.19
CA PRO A 174 2.40 -2.59 1.79
C PRO A 174 2.12 -1.12 2.03
N ASP A 175 3.18 -0.34 2.21
CA ASP A 175 3.06 1.11 2.25
C ASP A 175 2.79 1.66 0.85
N TYR A 176 1.60 2.24 0.64
CA TYR A 176 1.18 2.86 -0.60
C TYR A 176 1.31 4.39 -0.60
N THR A 177 2.15 4.94 0.28
CA THR A 177 2.46 6.37 0.28
C THR A 177 2.97 6.81 -1.09
N GLY A 178 2.45 7.92 -1.60
CA GLY A 178 2.74 8.43 -2.95
C GLY A 178 1.59 8.25 -3.94
N LEU A 179 0.56 7.46 -3.61
CA LEU A 179 -0.66 7.44 -4.41
C LEU A 179 -1.46 8.75 -4.21
N PRO A 180 -2.05 9.31 -5.29
CA PRO A 180 -2.96 10.44 -5.18
C PRO A 180 -4.12 10.17 -4.23
N ALA A 181 -4.31 11.09 -3.26
CA ALA A 181 -5.32 10.94 -2.24
C ALA A 181 -6.74 11.08 -2.78
N GLY A 182 -7.69 10.36 -2.16
CA GLY A 182 -9.12 10.46 -2.45
C GLY A 182 -9.57 9.75 -3.73
N GLU A 183 -8.71 8.93 -4.34
CA GLU A 183 -9.03 8.06 -5.46
C GLU A 183 -9.32 6.64 -4.99
N THR A 184 -10.01 5.87 -5.82
CA THR A 184 -10.23 4.43 -5.60
C THR A 184 -9.26 3.65 -6.47
N TRP A 185 -8.49 2.75 -5.86
CA TRP A 185 -7.47 1.97 -6.53
C TRP A 185 -7.86 0.50 -6.60
N THR A 186 -7.41 -0.16 -7.65
CA THR A 186 -7.45 -1.61 -7.80
C THR A 186 -6.02 -2.14 -7.82
N TYR A 187 -5.83 -3.34 -7.26
CA TYR A 187 -4.52 -3.92 -7.03
C TYR A 187 -4.43 -5.28 -7.71
N SER A 188 -3.27 -5.56 -8.28
CA SER A 188 -2.88 -6.90 -8.72
C SER A 188 -1.43 -7.15 -8.36
N ILE A 189 -1.05 -8.42 -8.15
CA ILE A 189 0.30 -8.83 -7.80
C ILE A 189 0.84 -9.77 -8.87
N SER A 190 2.12 -9.65 -9.21
CA SER A 190 2.82 -10.54 -10.13
C SER A 190 3.01 -11.93 -9.53
N GLU A 191 3.37 -12.90 -10.37
CA GLU A 191 4.01 -14.12 -9.90
C GLU A 191 5.31 -13.77 -9.16
N ALA A 192 5.67 -14.61 -8.19
CA ALA A 192 6.90 -14.45 -7.43
C ALA A 192 8.14 -14.76 -8.29
N GLN A 193 9.12 -13.89 -8.28
CA GLN A 193 10.46 -14.16 -8.76
C GLN A 193 11.32 -14.57 -7.57
N THR A 194 11.89 -15.77 -7.60
CA THR A 194 12.64 -16.34 -6.47
C THR A 194 14.10 -16.57 -6.81
N SER A 195 14.98 -16.39 -5.82
CA SER A 195 16.39 -16.79 -5.90
C SER A 195 16.66 -18.04 -5.07
N GLY A 196 17.76 -18.70 -5.35
CA GLY A 196 18.24 -19.87 -4.60
C GLY A 196 17.24 -21.02 -4.56
N SER A 197 16.96 -21.50 -3.36
CA SER A 197 16.01 -22.60 -3.10
C SER A 197 14.61 -22.10 -2.68
N ALA A 198 14.39 -20.80 -2.67
CA ALA A 198 13.13 -20.19 -2.22
C ALA A 198 11.95 -20.66 -3.07
N LYS A 199 10.86 -21.04 -2.40
CA LYS A 199 9.57 -21.38 -3.01
C LYS A 199 8.45 -20.79 -2.16
N VAL A 200 7.45 -20.25 -2.83
CA VAL A 200 6.29 -19.61 -2.20
C VAL A 200 5.02 -20.06 -2.93
N GLU A 201 3.92 -20.21 -2.20
CA GLU A 201 2.60 -20.35 -2.81
C GLU A 201 2.24 -19.04 -3.54
N PRO A 202 1.40 -19.10 -4.60
CA PRO A 202 0.96 -17.89 -5.29
C PRO A 202 0.43 -16.86 -4.30
N ALA A 203 1.02 -15.67 -4.31
CA ALA A 203 0.57 -14.58 -3.44
C ALA A 203 -0.79 -14.04 -3.91
N MET A 204 -1.64 -13.71 -2.97
CA MET A 204 -2.95 -13.10 -3.24
C MET A 204 -2.97 -11.67 -2.72
N ILE A 205 -3.64 -10.79 -3.45
CA ILE A 205 -3.88 -9.41 -3.04
C ILE A 205 -5.38 -9.12 -3.07
N ASN A 206 -5.90 -8.49 -2.05
CA ASN A 206 -7.32 -8.14 -1.98
C ASN A 206 -7.61 -6.72 -2.46
N THR A 207 -8.88 -6.32 -2.46
CA THR A 207 -9.33 -4.99 -2.91
C THR A 207 -8.82 -3.83 -2.06
N ALA A 208 -8.32 -4.10 -0.85
CA ALA A 208 -7.67 -3.09 0.00
C ALA A 208 -6.14 -3.06 -0.16
N GLY A 209 -5.58 -3.81 -1.13
CA GLY A 209 -4.15 -3.90 -1.34
C GLY A 209 -3.41 -4.77 -0.32
N LYS A 210 -4.13 -5.53 0.53
CA LYS A 210 -3.55 -6.44 1.52
C LYS A 210 -3.10 -7.73 0.86
N ILE A 211 -1.84 -8.12 1.09
CA ILE A 211 -1.20 -9.28 0.50
C ILE A 211 -1.17 -10.43 1.50
N THR A 212 -1.41 -11.64 0.99
CA THR A 212 -1.29 -12.90 1.72
C THR A 212 -0.39 -13.84 0.94
N TYR A 213 0.61 -14.45 1.60
CA TYR A 213 1.53 -15.41 1.01
C TYR A 213 1.96 -16.47 2.02
N ARG A 214 2.54 -17.56 1.53
CA ARG A 214 3.10 -18.64 2.35
C ARG A 214 4.39 -19.17 1.74
N LEU A 215 5.46 -19.11 2.52
CA LEU A 215 6.75 -19.70 2.15
C LEU A 215 6.68 -21.22 2.28
N THR A 216 7.16 -21.96 1.26
CA THR A 216 7.17 -23.43 1.27
C THR A 216 8.58 -24.03 1.30
N ALA A 217 9.59 -23.33 0.75
CA ALA A 217 11.01 -23.68 0.84
C ALA A 217 11.87 -22.42 0.83
N GLY A 218 13.15 -22.55 1.19
CA GLY A 218 14.14 -21.48 1.12
C GLY A 218 15.27 -21.68 2.11
N ALA A 219 16.36 -21.00 1.87
CA ALA A 219 17.55 -20.93 2.69
C ALA A 219 17.86 -19.47 3.06
N GLU A 220 18.82 -19.27 3.93
CA GLU A 220 19.31 -17.95 4.29
C GLU A 220 19.80 -17.19 3.05
N ASN A 221 19.52 -15.90 2.98
CA ASN A 221 19.84 -14.98 1.89
C ASN A 221 19.08 -15.24 0.57
N ASP A 222 18.22 -16.23 0.49
CA ASP A 222 17.29 -16.34 -0.64
C ASP A 222 16.34 -15.14 -0.66
N THR A 223 15.91 -14.72 -1.85
CA THR A 223 14.97 -13.60 -2.03
C THR A 223 13.73 -14.04 -2.80
N ILE A 224 12.64 -13.37 -2.52
CA ILE A 224 11.37 -13.49 -3.23
C ILE A 224 10.91 -12.09 -3.57
N CYS A 225 10.72 -11.80 -4.85
CA CYS A 225 10.32 -10.50 -5.35
C CYS A 225 8.92 -10.56 -5.96
N TRP A 226 8.11 -9.56 -5.69
CA TRP A 226 6.82 -9.33 -6.34
C TRP A 226 6.71 -7.90 -6.79
N THR A 227 5.98 -7.66 -7.86
CA THR A 227 5.56 -6.33 -8.28
C THR A 227 4.05 -6.20 -8.08
N VAL A 228 3.64 -5.24 -7.28
CA VAL A 228 2.24 -4.83 -7.16
C VAL A 228 1.94 -3.79 -8.22
N THR A 229 0.94 -4.05 -9.07
CA THR A 229 0.41 -3.09 -10.03
C THR A 229 -0.85 -2.46 -9.45
N ILE A 230 -0.89 -1.13 -9.43
CA ILE A 230 -1.96 -0.33 -8.84
C ILE A 230 -2.59 0.49 -9.96
N SER A 231 -3.89 0.35 -10.15
CA SER A 231 -4.60 0.89 -11.32
C SER A 231 -5.80 1.74 -10.94
N ASN A 232 -6.02 2.78 -11.70
CA ASN A 232 -7.21 3.63 -11.69
C ASN A 232 -7.46 4.10 -13.13
N PRO A 233 -8.70 4.17 -13.63
CA PRO A 233 -8.99 4.57 -15.01
C PRO A 233 -8.45 5.95 -15.40
N ASN A 234 -8.29 6.84 -14.44
CA ASN A 234 -7.87 8.22 -14.65
C ASN A 234 -6.36 8.43 -14.59
N TYR A 235 -5.58 7.41 -14.21
CA TYR A 235 -4.13 7.47 -14.08
C TYR A 235 -3.46 6.40 -14.93
N GLU A 236 -2.27 6.67 -15.41
CA GLU A 236 -1.33 5.63 -15.79
C GLU A 236 -1.05 4.75 -14.57
N LYS A 237 -0.63 3.50 -14.80
CA LYS A 237 -0.39 2.55 -13.71
C LYS A 237 0.70 3.03 -12.76
N PHE A 238 0.50 2.76 -11.48
CA PHE A 238 1.57 2.78 -10.48
C PHE A 238 2.07 1.35 -10.25
N THR A 239 3.34 1.22 -9.92
CA THR A 239 3.96 -0.05 -9.52
C THR A 239 4.69 0.09 -8.20
N LYS A 240 4.77 -1.01 -7.45
CA LYS A 240 5.55 -1.11 -6.21
C LYS A 240 6.21 -2.46 -6.15
N ASP A 241 7.52 -2.46 -6.01
CA ASP A 241 8.29 -3.68 -5.83
C ASP A 241 8.40 -4.04 -4.35
N LEU A 242 8.27 -5.32 -4.06
CA LEU A 242 8.37 -5.92 -2.74
C LEU A 242 9.49 -6.95 -2.79
N VAL A 243 10.46 -6.84 -1.91
CA VAL A 243 11.58 -7.76 -1.82
C VAL A 243 11.59 -8.42 -0.44
N LEU A 244 11.29 -9.71 -0.38
CA LEU A 244 11.39 -10.52 0.82
C LEU A 244 12.73 -11.22 0.87
N THR A 245 13.57 -10.92 1.84
CA THR A 245 14.83 -11.61 2.11
C THR A 245 14.65 -12.63 3.22
N LEU A 246 15.08 -13.85 2.99
CA LEU A 246 15.04 -14.92 3.97
C LEU A 246 16.26 -14.85 4.90
N THR A 247 16.02 -14.92 6.21
CA THR A 247 17.07 -14.85 7.23
C THR A 247 17.23 -16.17 7.96
N ALA A 248 18.42 -16.40 8.55
CA ALA A 248 18.69 -17.52 9.44
C ALA A 248 17.87 -17.45 10.74
N LYS A 249 17.84 -18.59 11.45
CA LYS A 249 17.41 -18.61 12.85
C LYS A 249 18.47 -17.93 13.71
N GLU A 250 18.02 -17.32 14.81
CA GLU A 250 18.93 -16.78 15.81
C GLU A 250 19.55 -17.89 16.65
N PRO A 251 20.77 -17.75 17.14
CA PRO A 251 21.33 -18.64 18.15
C PRO A 251 20.52 -18.47 19.46
N GLN A 252 20.35 -19.59 20.20
CA GLN A 252 19.76 -19.52 21.53
C GLN A 252 20.78 -18.98 22.54
N GLU A 253 20.31 -18.43 23.67
CA GLU A 253 21.12 -18.17 24.84
C GLU A 253 21.72 -19.45 25.41
N THR A 254 22.89 -19.36 26.05
CA THR A 254 23.56 -20.52 26.59
C THR A 254 22.67 -21.33 27.53
N LEU A 255 22.48 -22.62 27.21
CA LEU A 255 21.74 -23.57 28.01
C LEU A 255 22.68 -24.19 29.09
N ARG A 256 22.22 -24.28 30.31
CA ARG A 256 22.98 -24.88 31.43
C ARG A 256 22.07 -25.81 32.24
N ILE A 257 22.63 -26.98 32.62
CA ILE A 257 21.99 -27.86 33.59
C ILE A 257 22.25 -27.32 34.99
N THR A 258 21.25 -27.42 35.84
CA THR A 258 21.31 -27.07 37.29
C THR A 258 20.72 -28.20 38.12
N GLY A 259 21.23 -28.34 39.36
CA GLY A 259 20.88 -29.38 40.30
C GLY A 259 22.10 -29.79 41.10
N ASP A 260 21.94 -30.76 41.99
CA ASP A 260 23.06 -31.32 42.72
C ASP A 260 23.96 -32.13 41.77
N ASN A 261 25.25 -32.17 42.09
CA ASN A 261 26.23 -32.91 41.31
C ASN A 261 26.61 -34.25 41.97
N THR A 262 25.84 -34.68 42.98
CA THR A 262 26.00 -35.95 43.66
C THR A 262 24.66 -36.60 43.95
N VAL A 263 24.58 -37.92 43.88
CA VAL A 263 23.39 -38.69 44.26
C VAL A 263 23.81 -40.06 44.77
N ALA A 264 23.17 -40.56 45.82
CA ALA A 264 23.44 -41.90 46.28
C ALA A 264 22.71 -42.95 45.42
N TYR A 265 23.33 -44.11 45.25
CA TYR A 265 22.65 -45.23 44.60
C TYR A 265 21.30 -45.52 45.27
N GLY A 266 20.29 -45.78 44.49
CA GLY A 266 18.91 -46.00 44.98
C GLY A 266 18.09 -44.72 45.24
N GLN A 267 18.71 -43.54 45.19
CA GLN A 267 18.02 -42.25 45.25
C GLN A 267 17.83 -41.68 43.87
N LYS A 268 16.81 -40.84 43.65
CA LYS A 268 16.58 -40.10 42.40
C LYS A 268 17.08 -38.68 42.56
N LEU A 269 17.57 -38.10 41.44
CA LEU A 269 18.03 -36.72 41.39
C LEU A 269 17.26 -35.95 40.32
N LEU A 270 16.63 -34.85 40.70
CA LEU A 270 15.97 -33.97 39.77
C LEU A 270 16.96 -32.91 39.24
N LEU A 271 17.16 -32.92 37.93
CA LEU A 271 17.91 -31.89 37.21
C LEU A 271 16.95 -30.92 36.57
N SER A 272 17.37 -29.68 36.42
CA SER A 272 16.66 -28.63 35.71
C SER A 272 17.60 -27.93 34.74
N THR A 273 17.09 -27.09 33.88
CA THR A 273 17.89 -26.25 32.98
C THR A 273 17.57 -24.77 33.19
N VAL A 274 18.56 -23.92 32.96
CA VAL A 274 18.41 -22.46 32.86
C VAL A 274 19.01 -21.98 31.55
N GLY A 275 18.50 -20.86 31.03
CA GLY A 275 18.89 -20.35 29.71
C GLY A 275 18.14 -21.03 28.57
N GLY A 276 18.70 -20.89 27.37
CA GLY A 276 18.01 -21.24 26.14
C GLY A 276 16.90 -20.23 25.80
N SER A 277 16.65 -20.04 24.50
CA SER A 277 15.62 -19.12 24.00
C SER A 277 14.49 -19.92 23.32
N GLY A 278 13.37 -19.26 23.07
CA GLY A 278 12.26 -19.86 22.35
C GLY A 278 11.49 -20.95 23.10
N THR A 279 10.70 -21.72 22.36
CA THR A 279 9.69 -22.67 22.87
C THR A 279 10.06 -24.15 22.63
N GLY A 280 11.28 -24.43 22.13
CA GLY A 280 11.71 -25.79 21.86
C GLY A 280 11.75 -26.67 23.10
N GLU A 281 11.42 -27.96 22.96
CA GLU A 281 11.45 -28.95 24.02
C GLU A 281 12.89 -29.19 24.50
N ILE A 282 13.02 -29.56 25.77
CA ILE A 282 14.29 -29.93 26.41
C ILE A 282 14.32 -31.46 26.53
N THR A 283 15.43 -32.04 26.04
CA THR A 283 15.71 -33.45 26.19
C THR A 283 17.04 -33.63 26.93
N TYR A 284 17.14 -34.66 27.75
CA TYR A 284 18.35 -35.01 28.49
C TYR A 284 18.94 -36.31 27.98
N ARG A 285 20.25 -36.42 28.04
CA ARG A 285 20.97 -37.63 27.65
C ARG A 285 22.11 -37.91 28.58
N VAL A 286 22.33 -39.20 28.91
CA VAL A 286 23.56 -39.70 29.52
C VAL A 286 24.58 -39.92 28.42
N ASP A 287 25.71 -39.26 28.50
CA ASP A 287 26.77 -39.32 27.49
C ASP A 287 27.71 -40.54 27.68
N ALA A 288 28.30 -40.99 26.57
CA ALA A 288 29.32 -42.01 26.58
C ALA A 288 30.58 -41.54 27.36
N GLY A 289 31.32 -42.49 27.96
CA GLY A 289 32.52 -42.21 28.74
C GLY A 289 32.26 -42.10 30.23
N SER A 290 31.04 -42.32 30.68
CA SER A 290 30.67 -42.42 32.12
C SER A 290 31.29 -43.69 32.72
N THR A 291 31.80 -43.60 33.94
CA THR A 291 32.32 -44.79 34.71
C THR A 291 31.19 -45.44 35.52
N GLY A 292 30.20 -44.64 35.90
CA GLY A 292 28.92 -45.08 36.44
C GLY A 292 27.88 -45.30 35.33
N ASP A 293 26.62 -45.54 35.74
CA ASP A 293 25.51 -45.69 34.83
C ASP A 293 24.22 -45.10 35.46
N ALA A 294 23.39 -44.49 34.65
CA ALA A 294 22.09 -43.91 35.04
C ALA A 294 21.14 -43.85 33.88
N THR A 295 19.86 -43.78 34.18
CA THR A 295 18.83 -43.34 33.24
C THR A 295 18.35 -41.96 33.60
N ILE A 296 17.93 -41.17 32.59
CA ILE A 296 17.30 -39.86 32.81
C ILE A 296 16.06 -39.75 31.94
N ASP A 297 14.96 -39.27 32.52
CA ASP A 297 13.70 -39.10 31.80
C ASP A 297 13.54 -37.70 31.22
N GLU A 298 12.46 -37.48 30.49
CA GLU A 298 12.12 -36.19 29.85
C GLU A 298 11.91 -35.05 30.83
N ASN A 299 11.57 -35.37 32.11
CA ASN A 299 11.39 -34.41 33.17
C ASN A 299 12.71 -34.07 33.90
N GLY A 300 13.82 -34.66 33.48
CA GLY A 300 15.14 -34.45 34.10
C GLY A 300 15.36 -35.27 35.39
N VAL A 301 14.56 -36.33 35.64
CA VAL A 301 14.74 -37.20 36.80
C VAL A 301 15.76 -38.28 36.47
N LEU A 302 16.96 -38.14 37.06
CA LEU A 302 18.02 -39.10 36.95
C LEU A 302 17.82 -40.23 37.96
N THR A 303 17.92 -41.47 37.52
CA THR A 303 17.84 -42.68 38.31
C THR A 303 19.20 -43.43 38.18
N PRO A 304 19.99 -43.54 39.24
CA PRO A 304 21.25 -44.27 39.26
C PRO A 304 21.05 -45.76 38.96
N VAL A 305 21.93 -46.32 38.11
CA VAL A 305 22.01 -47.77 37.80
C VAL A 305 23.32 -48.38 38.31
N LYS A 306 24.41 -47.61 38.27
CA LYS A 306 25.73 -48.06 38.72
C LYS A 306 26.50 -46.88 39.34
N VAL A 307 27.20 -47.16 40.43
CA VAL A 307 28.10 -46.22 41.11
C VAL A 307 29.23 -45.77 40.16
N GLY A 308 29.58 -44.50 40.22
CA GLY A 308 30.62 -43.89 39.41
C GLY A 308 30.18 -42.50 38.89
N SER A 309 30.96 -41.96 37.97
CA SER A 309 30.68 -40.66 37.37
C SER A 309 29.82 -40.83 36.13
N VAL A 310 28.76 -40.06 35.99
CA VAL A 310 27.95 -39.94 34.82
C VAL A 310 28.00 -38.54 34.25
N VAL A 311 27.98 -38.40 32.95
CA VAL A 311 28.00 -37.13 32.23
C VAL A 311 26.65 -36.94 31.57
N ILE A 312 26.01 -35.82 31.86
CA ILE A 312 24.70 -35.46 31.33
C ILE A 312 24.80 -34.25 30.43
N THR A 313 24.16 -34.30 29.27
CA THR A 313 23.89 -33.13 28.46
C THR A 313 22.38 -32.93 28.28
N ALA A 314 21.98 -31.67 28.17
CA ALA A 314 20.62 -31.27 27.86
C ALA A 314 20.62 -30.56 26.51
N THR A 315 19.69 -30.91 25.62
CA THR A 315 19.47 -30.25 24.32
C THR A 315 18.11 -29.59 24.31
N LYS A 316 18.09 -28.29 24.05
CA LYS A 316 16.87 -27.57 23.77
C LYS A 316 16.68 -27.50 22.26
N ALA A 317 15.59 -28.06 21.75
CA ALA A 317 15.27 -28.06 20.33
C ALA A 317 15.14 -26.62 19.78
N GLY A 318 15.41 -26.46 18.50
CA GLY A 318 15.12 -25.20 17.81
C GLY A 318 13.61 -25.05 17.55
N ASP A 319 13.19 -23.81 17.35
CA ASP A 319 11.82 -23.46 16.89
C ASP A 319 11.86 -22.62 15.60
N VAL A 320 10.84 -21.79 15.35
CA VAL A 320 10.78 -20.90 14.16
C VAL A 320 11.88 -19.85 14.24
N ASP A 321 12.19 -19.35 15.42
CA ASP A 321 13.06 -18.20 15.64
C ASP A 321 14.49 -18.58 16.01
N TYR A 322 14.68 -19.73 16.66
CA TYR A 322 15.94 -20.13 17.25
C TYR A 322 16.47 -21.47 16.74
N SER A 323 17.78 -21.57 16.59
CA SER A 323 18.47 -22.82 16.32
C SER A 323 18.50 -23.72 17.57
N GLU A 324 18.77 -25.03 17.41
CA GLU A 324 18.99 -25.95 18.50
C GLU A 324 20.24 -25.56 19.30
N ILE A 325 20.23 -25.82 20.62
CA ILE A 325 21.39 -25.64 21.49
C ILE A 325 21.55 -26.83 22.45
N THR A 326 22.79 -27.26 22.67
CA THR A 326 23.13 -28.26 23.66
C THR A 326 23.94 -27.63 24.78
N SER A 327 23.67 -28.01 26.03
CA SER A 327 24.39 -27.53 27.20
C SER A 327 25.85 -28.02 27.22
N ALA A 328 26.67 -27.34 27.99
CA ALA A 328 27.93 -27.96 28.43
C ALA A 328 27.65 -29.24 29.23
N PRO A 329 28.59 -30.22 29.20
CA PRO A 329 28.50 -31.45 29.99
C PRO A 329 28.36 -31.13 31.48
N PHE A 330 27.44 -31.82 32.17
CA PHE A 330 27.24 -31.73 33.61
C PHE A 330 27.59 -33.09 34.25
N VAL A 331 28.59 -33.10 35.12
CA VAL A 331 29.12 -34.33 35.72
C VAL A 331 28.41 -34.57 37.05
N ILE A 332 27.88 -35.77 37.24
CA ILE A 332 27.25 -36.22 38.46
C ILE A 332 27.99 -37.42 39.01
N MET A 333 28.33 -37.39 40.30
CA MET A 333 28.92 -38.50 41.02
C MET A 333 27.82 -39.36 41.67
N ILE A 334 27.67 -40.57 41.26
CA ILE A 334 26.83 -41.56 41.94
C ILE A 334 27.66 -42.24 43.01
N THR A 335 27.31 -41.98 44.25
CA THR A 335 28.01 -42.55 45.42
C THR A 335 27.35 -43.85 45.86
N GLN A 336 28.06 -44.63 46.62
CA GLN A 336 27.47 -45.78 47.28
C GLN A 336 26.36 -45.35 48.21
N ALA A 337 25.31 -46.14 48.30
CA ALA A 337 24.30 -45.96 49.33
C ALA A 337 24.89 -46.32 50.69
N ALA A 338 24.53 -45.55 51.69
CA ALA A 338 24.85 -45.94 53.05
C ALA A 338 24.05 -47.24 53.40
N THR A 339 24.74 -48.23 53.88
CA THR A 339 24.10 -49.43 54.45
C THR A 339 23.59 -49.07 55.82
N SER A 340 22.46 -49.57 56.20
CA SER A 340 21.88 -49.38 57.53
C SER A 340 21.24 -50.69 58.00
N GLY A 341 21.08 -50.79 59.35
CA GLY A 341 20.42 -51.95 59.97
C GLY A 341 21.36 -52.89 60.68
N GLU A 342 20.81 -53.83 61.34
CA GLU A 342 21.52 -54.83 62.08
C GLU A 342 21.44 -56.20 61.44
N PRO A 343 22.60 -56.93 61.27
CA PRO A 343 22.59 -58.30 60.80
C PRO A 343 22.00 -59.25 61.81
N LYS A 344 21.38 -60.32 61.40
CA LYS A 344 21.01 -61.44 62.25
C LYS A 344 22.11 -62.50 62.22
N TYR A 345 22.31 -63.11 63.33
CA TYR A 345 23.27 -64.20 63.49
C TYR A 345 22.71 -65.25 64.40
N HIS A 346 23.23 -66.45 64.34
CA HIS A 346 22.87 -67.53 65.24
C HIS A 346 23.67 -67.44 66.55
N LYS A 347 22.98 -67.49 67.64
CA LYS A 347 23.64 -67.47 68.99
C LYS A 347 24.42 -68.72 69.23
N ILE A 348 25.70 -68.61 69.58
CA ILE A 348 26.59 -69.69 69.97
C ILE A 348 26.48 -69.89 71.43
N THR A 349 26.34 -71.12 71.91
CA THR A 349 26.18 -71.46 73.37
C THR A 349 27.32 -72.35 73.94
N THR A 350 28.25 -72.78 73.13
CA THR A 350 29.40 -73.65 73.57
C THR A 350 30.71 -72.96 73.26
N GLY A 351 31.67 -73.12 74.22
CA GLY A 351 33.03 -72.54 74.08
C GLY A 351 33.80 -73.20 72.92
N GLY A 352 34.90 -72.48 72.44
CA GLY A 352 35.73 -72.91 71.33
C GLY A 352 35.18 -72.71 69.88
N LYS A 353 34.21 -71.86 69.77
CA LYS A 353 33.61 -71.47 68.48
C LYS A 353 34.09 -70.05 68.02
N THR A 354 34.28 -69.91 66.73
CA THR A 354 34.64 -68.64 66.03
C THR A 354 33.41 -67.85 65.70
N LEU A 355 33.58 -66.56 65.28
CA LEU A 355 32.50 -65.74 64.76
C LEU A 355 31.88 -66.34 63.49
N ALA A 356 32.68 -67.04 62.66
CA ALA A 356 32.22 -67.78 61.52
C ALA A 356 31.15 -68.83 61.84
N ASP A 357 31.25 -69.45 62.99
CA ASP A 357 30.27 -70.45 63.48
C ASP A 357 28.91 -69.83 63.80
N ALA A 358 28.86 -68.54 64.02
CA ALA A 358 27.58 -67.81 64.24
C ALA A 358 26.72 -67.58 62.98
N GLY A 359 27.31 -67.75 61.85
CA GLY A 359 26.58 -67.60 60.53
C GLY A 359 25.74 -66.33 60.47
N LEU A 360 26.12 -65.45 59.55
CA LEU A 360 25.36 -64.23 59.24
C LEU A 360 24.20 -64.54 58.28
N THR A 361 23.04 -63.90 58.45
CA THR A 361 21.93 -64.05 57.55
C THR A 361 21.25 -62.69 57.29
N LEU A 362 20.86 -62.43 56.04
CA LEU A 362 20.03 -61.35 55.69
C LEU A 362 18.52 -61.62 55.96
N ALA A 363 18.12 -62.90 55.99
CA ALA A 363 16.75 -63.28 56.30
C ALA A 363 16.33 -62.84 57.69
N GLY A 364 15.35 -61.91 57.79
CA GLY A 364 14.84 -61.30 58.98
C GLY A 364 15.81 -60.27 59.65
N SER A 365 16.91 -59.87 59.01
CA SER A 365 17.69 -58.70 59.35
C SER A 365 16.99 -57.39 58.96
N THR A 366 17.40 -56.32 59.52
CA THR A 366 16.94 -54.96 59.16
C THR A 366 17.93 -54.24 58.24
N ILE A 367 18.85 -54.99 57.63
CA ILE A 367 19.89 -54.40 56.75
C ILE A 367 19.30 -53.98 55.43
N HIS A 368 19.67 -52.82 55.00
CA HIS A 368 19.43 -52.30 53.67
C HIS A 368 20.74 -51.89 52.97
N PRO A 369 20.91 -52.26 51.70
CA PRO A 369 20.03 -53.03 50.84
C PRO A 369 19.96 -54.48 51.28
N ALA A 370 18.83 -55.15 51.03
CA ALA A 370 18.53 -56.48 51.47
C ALA A 370 19.12 -57.61 50.60
N ASP A 371 19.79 -57.28 49.49
CA ASP A 371 20.33 -58.16 48.45
C ASP A 371 21.84 -58.33 48.46
N GLY A 372 22.50 -57.80 49.50
CA GLY A 372 23.93 -57.95 49.71
C GLY A 372 24.40 -59.28 50.30
N THR A 373 25.69 -59.52 50.40
CA THR A 373 26.33 -60.60 51.16
C THR A 373 26.89 -60.06 52.49
N LEU A 374 26.79 -60.84 53.54
CA LEU A 374 27.35 -60.50 54.81
C LEU A 374 28.55 -61.38 55.08
N GLU A 375 29.66 -60.77 55.54
CA GLU A 375 30.87 -61.48 55.95
C GLU A 375 31.36 -60.92 57.26
N TRP A 376 31.91 -61.78 58.08
CA TRP A 376 32.68 -61.33 59.21
C TRP A 376 34.04 -60.76 58.74
N ILE A 377 34.42 -59.58 59.25
CA ILE A 377 35.65 -58.93 58.84
C ILE A 377 36.84 -59.55 59.61
N ASP A 378 36.61 -59.94 60.84
CA ASP A 378 37.57 -60.63 61.69
C ASP A 378 36.91 -61.89 62.25
N ASP A 379 37.73 -62.98 62.40
CA ASP A 379 37.26 -64.26 62.93
C ASP A 379 37.80 -64.55 64.32
#